data_784533e032a0ca7f6ca475b9e7919a54
#
_entry.id   784533e032a0ca7f6ca475b9e7919a54
#
_cell.length_a   1.000
_cell.length_b   1.000
_cell.length_c   1.000
_cell.angle_alpha   90.00
_cell.angle_beta   90.00
_cell.angle_gamma   90.00
#
_symmetry.space_group_name_H-M   'P 1'
#
loop_
_entity.id
_entity.type
_entity.pdbx_description
1 polymer ?
#
loop_
_entity_poly.entity_id
_entity_poly.type
_entity_poly.pdbx_seq_one_letter_code
_entity_poly.pdbx_strand_id
1 'polypeptide(L)'
;WRWGSASPMLVLLLLGVPKISLYYKIDTLRHYGEPVYDRSALKVMAYNVRMFYGDDGRSTVDSLAAFVNRYDPDILCIEEFSDLARGATMRFDSLIAPGYRRAVYSRDGEGTAGVALAVYSKLRILASGAVDCVNDVDTTRATAVWADLRLDRDTVRVFCNHLRSTHIKSSDSDYLMNYRFLTDTASHEKLHSILSRLRYNSISRSHQVDSLSQLIAATPHARIVCGDFNDTPLSYTYRLMSRGLQDAFREKGRGFSHTYRGFYNTFRIDYVLVSDDFEVLSYEVPSVEFSDHHPVFVRLKYNSQRQ
;
A
#
# COMPACT_ATOMS: atom_id res chain seq x y z
N TRP A 1 38.90 13.09 -31.19
CA TRP A 1 37.80 12.12 -31.33
C TRP A 1 37.45 11.50 -29.97
N ARG A 2 36.58 12.15 -29.20
CA ARG A 2 36.18 11.72 -27.84
C ARG A 2 34.64 11.48 -27.71
N TRP A 3 34.04 10.87 -28.71
CA TRP A 3 32.60 10.59 -28.70
C TRP A 3 32.24 9.19 -28.16
N GLY A 4 33.24 8.33 -27.89
CA GLY A 4 33.02 6.95 -27.48
C GLY A 4 32.54 6.74 -26.05
N SER A 5 32.71 7.71 -25.13
CA SER A 5 32.37 7.56 -23.72
C SER A 5 30.99 8.16 -23.32
N ALA A 6 30.45 9.05 -24.16
CA ALA A 6 29.14 9.68 -23.88
C ALA A 6 27.96 8.78 -24.27
N SER A 7 28.11 7.87 -25.24
CA SER A 7 27.00 7.04 -25.72
C SER A 7 26.50 5.99 -24.72
N PRO A 8 27.35 5.27 -23.97
CA PRO A 8 26.84 4.33 -22.93
C PRO A 8 26.14 5.04 -21.80
N MET A 9 26.65 6.20 -21.37
CA MET A 9 26.03 6.99 -20.31
C MET A 9 24.69 7.58 -20.74
N LEU A 10 24.57 8.02 -22.00
CA LEU A 10 23.29 8.48 -22.57
C LEU A 10 22.27 7.35 -22.65
N VAL A 11 22.70 6.15 -23.05
CA VAL A 11 21.85 4.95 -23.08
C VAL A 11 21.37 4.60 -21.66
N LEU A 12 22.26 4.62 -20.66
CA LEU A 12 21.89 4.36 -19.26
C LEU A 12 20.92 5.42 -18.74
N LEU A 13 21.09 6.68 -19.09
CA LEU A 13 20.15 7.74 -18.74
C LEU A 13 18.79 7.53 -19.40
N LEU A 14 18.75 7.22 -20.70
CA LEU A 14 17.52 6.97 -21.45
C LEU A 14 16.76 5.74 -20.92
N LEU A 15 17.47 4.71 -20.48
CA LEU A 15 16.87 3.52 -19.85
C LEU A 15 16.43 3.78 -18.41
N GLY A 16 17.12 4.68 -17.71
CA GLY A 16 16.86 5.01 -16.30
C GLY A 16 15.72 6.02 -16.11
N VAL A 17 15.61 7.03 -16.96
CA VAL A 17 14.62 8.12 -16.82
C VAL A 17 13.18 7.61 -16.69
N PRO A 18 12.67 6.64 -17.49
CA PRO A 18 11.33 6.11 -17.32
C PRO A 18 11.13 5.42 -15.97
N LYS A 19 12.21 4.92 -15.35
CA LYS A 19 12.17 4.25 -14.03
C LYS A 19 12.19 5.25 -12.89
N ILE A 20 12.85 6.40 -13.06
CA ILE A 20 12.86 7.47 -12.07
C ILE A 20 11.43 7.98 -11.82
N SER A 21 10.61 8.08 -12.86
CA SER A 21 9.21 8.53 -12.73
C SER A 21 8.32 7.63 -11.84
N LEU A 22 8.77 6.42 -11.52
CA LEU A 22 8.09 5.53 -10.57
C LEU A 22 8.32 5.93 -9.10
N TYR A 23 9.38 6.71 -8.82
CA TYR A 23 9.78 7.11 -7.47
C TYR A 23 9.71 8.62 -7.26
N TYR A 24 9.91 9.38 -8.33
CA TYR A 24 10.02 10.82 -8.27
C TYR A 24 9.14 11.46 -9.35
N LYS A 25 8.23 12.32 -8.93
CA LYS A 25 7.40 13.14 -9.81
C LYS A 25 7.97 14.55 -9.85
N ILE A 26 8.46 14.96 -11.04
CA ILE A 26 8.88 16.34 -11.25
C ILE A 26 7.63 17.21 -11.26
N ASP A 27 7.60 18.21 -10.39
CA ASP A 27 6.54 19.21 -10.40
C ASP A 27 6.76 20.10 -11.65
N THR A 28 6.10 19.74 -12.72
CA THR A 28 6.06 20.61 -13.88
C THR A 28 5.20 21.82 -13.51
N LEU A 29 5.78 23.01 -13.57
CA LEU A 29 5.25 24.32 -13.17
C LEU A 29 3.83 24.67 -13.70
N ARG A 30 3.13 23.74 -14.31
CA ARG A 30 1.84 23.96 -14.97
C ARG A 30 0.61 23.85 -14.08
N HIS A 31 0.72 23.44 -12.82
CA HIS A 31 -0.44 23.28 -11.94
C HIS A 31 -0.18 23.85 -10.54
N TYR A 32 0.12 25.14 -10.46
CA TYR A 32 -0.16 25.95 -9.27
C TYR A 32 -1.67 26.32 -9.24
N GLY A 33 -2.53 25.34 -9.52
CA GLY A 33 -3.92 25.41 -9.10
C GLY A 33 -3.96 24.94 -7.65
N GLU A 34 -4.59 25.72 -6.78
CA GLU A 34 -5.00 25.24 -5.47
C GLU A 34 -5.66 23.86 -5.64
N PRO A 35 -5.47 22.92 -4.70
CA PRO A 35 -6.14 21.63 -4.78
C PRO A 35 -7.63 21.92 -4.95
N VAL A 36 -8.19 21.49 -6.08
CA VAL A 36 -9.62 21.70 -6.38
C VAL A 36 -10.38 21.03 -5.25
N TYR A 37 -10.93 21.87 -4.37
CA TYR A 37 -11.75 21.43 -3.24
C TYR A 37 -13.11 20.98 -3.80
N ASP A 38 -13.10 19.85 -4.50
CA ASP A 38 -14.32 19.19 -4.90
C ASP A 38 -14.90 18.46 -3.70
N ARG A 39 -15.99 19.00 -3.15
CA ARG A 39 -16.71 18.41 -2.02
C ARG A 39 -17.31 17.04 -2.34
N SER A 40 -17.47 16.74 -3.63
CA SER A 40 -17.97 15.44 -4.13
C SER A 40 -16.86 14.40 -4.29
N ALA A 41 -15.59 14.77 -4.08
CA ALA A 41 -14.47 13.86 -4.23
C ALA A 41 -14.52 12.72 -3.19
N LEU A 42 -14.42 11.49 -3.68
CA LEU A 42 -14.29 10.30 -2.86
C LEU A 42 -12.91 10.28 -2.19
N LYS A 43 -12.88 10.28 -0.87
CA LYS A 43 -11.66 10.27 -0.07
C LYS A 43 -11.29 8.83 0.30
N VAL A 44 -10.12 8.38 -0.13
CA VAL A 44 -9.62 7.02 0.10
C VAL A 44 -8.32 7.10 0.90
N MET A 45 -8.21 6.29 1.95
CA MET A 45 -7.00 6.12 2.75
C MET A 45 -6.61 4.66 2.83
N ALA A 46 -5.33 4.35 2.63
CA ALA A 46 -4.73 3.05 2.90
C ALA A 46 -3.67 3.22 3.98
N TYR A 47 -3.66 2.35 5.00
CA TYR A 47 -2.75 2.49 6.12
C TYR A 47 -2.45 1.17 6.83
N ASN A 48 -1.19 0.74 6.78
CA ASN A 48 -0.67 -0.32 7.63
C ASN A 48 -0.46 0.24 9.05
N VAL A 49 -1.25 -0.23 10.00
CA VAL A 49 -1.31 0.30 11.39
C VAL A 49 -0.40 -0.45 12.37
N ARG A 50 0.39 -1.41 11.88
CA ARG A 50 1.35 -2.18 12.69
C ARG A 50 0.71 -2.69 13.99
N MET A 51 -0.44 -3.34 13.87
CA MET A 51 -1.17 -3.91 15.01
C MET A 51 -1.48 -2.89 16.13
N PHE A 52 -1.57 -1.60 15.80
CA PHE A 52 -1.76 -0.47 16.71
C PHE A 52 -0.61 -0.24 17.71
N TYR A 53 0.62 -0.60 17.36
CA TYR A 53 1.80 -0.34 18.19
C TYR A 53 2.75 0.67 17.55
N GLY A 54 3.14 1.67 18.34
CA GLY A 54 4.23 2.59 17.99
C GLY A 54 5.62 1.95 18.16
N ASP A 55 6.65 2.70 17.79
CA ASP A 55 8.05 2.26 17.93
C ASP A 55 8.46 2.05 19.39
N ASP A 56 7.80 2.73 20.30
CA ASP A 56 7.99 2.62 21.77
C ASP A 56 7.19 1.45 22.39
N GLY A 57 6.50 0.65 21.57
CA GLY A 57 5.66 -0.46 22.00
C GLY A 57 4.35 -0.06 22.68
N ARG A 58 3.99 1.23 22.65
CA ARG A 58 2.72 1.72 23.20
C ARG A 58 1.61 1.65 22.15
N SER A 59 0.37 1.55 22.65
CA SER A 59 -0.80 1.57 21.78
C SER A 59 -0.98 2.95 21.12
N THR A 60 -1.21 2.95 19.82
CA THR A 60 -1.44 4.14 18.99
C THR A 60 -2.90 4.35 18.59
N VAL A 61 -3.82 3.54 19.13
CA VAL A 61 -5.25 3.54 18.76
C VAL A 61 -5.86 4.93 18.81
N ASP A 62 -5.63 5.68 19.91
CA ASP A 62 -6.24 7.00 20.11
C ASP A 62 -5.71 8.03 19.10
N SER A 63 -4.40 8.06 18.89
CA SER A 63 -3.76 8.93 17.92
C SER A 63 -4.18 8.61 16.49
N LEU A 64 -4.28 7.32 16.18
CA LEU A 64 -4.73 6.84 14.88
C LEU A 64 -6.19 7.23 14.62
N ALA A 65 -7.09 7.02 15.61
CA ALA A 65 -8.49 7.38 15.47
C ALA A 65 -8.68 8.90 15.30
N ALA A 66 -7.94 9.71 16.06
CA ALA A 66 -7.95 11.16 15.92
C ALA A 66 -7.44 11.60 14.52
N PHE A 67 -6.40 10.94 14.00
CA PHE A 67 -5.87 11.18 12.67
C PHE A 67 -6.90 10.82 11.57
N VAL A 68 -7.52 9.65 11.67
CA VAL A 68 -8.58 9.22 10.74
C VAL A 68 -9.76 10.18 10.75
N ASN A 69 -10.22 10.61 11.93
CA ASN A 69 -11.30 11.59 12.07
C ASN A 69 -10.94 12.94 11.44
N ARG A 70 -9.69 13.38 11.54
CA ARG A 70 -9.22 14.64 10.93
C ARG A 70 -9.24 14.57 9.41
N TYR A 71 -8.79 13.47 8.81
CA TYR A 71 -8.78 13.29 7.36
C TYR A 71 -10.15 12.90 6.82
N ASP A 72 -10.98 12.29 7.65
CA ASP A 72 -12.36 11.94 7.39
C ASP A 72 -12.53 11.19 6.05
N PRO A 73 -11.80 10.07 5.81
CA PRO A 73 -11.92 9.32 4.56
C PRO A 73 -13.32 8.72 4.40
N ASP A 74 -13.76 8.54 3.15
CA ASP A 74 -15.01 7.83 2.83
C ASP A 74 -14.78 6.32 2.79
N ILE A 75 -13.55 5.93 2.40
CA ILE A 75 -13.05 4.56 2.36
C ILE A 75 -11.71 4.52 3.08
N LEU A 76 -11.58 3.63 4.07
CA LEU A 76 -10.35 3.41 4.81
C LEU A 76 -10.00 1.93 4.76
N CYS A 77 -8.87 1.62 4.12
CA CYS A 77 -8.26 0.31 4.11
C CYS A 77 -7.19 0.24 5.19
N ILE A 78 -7.24 -0.77 6.03
CA ILE A 78 -6.30 -0.95 7.14
C ILE A 78 -5.64 -2.31 7.02
N GLU A 79 -4.33 -2.31 6.98
CA GLU A 79 -3.48 -3.48 7.06
C GLU A 79 -2.92 -3.64 8.47
N GLU A 80 -2.59 -4.88 8.82
CA GLU A 80 -2.16 -5.25 10.17
C GLU A 80 -3.14 -4.81 11.27
N PHE A 81 -4.43 -4.86 10.95
CA PHE A 81 -5.50 -4.62 11.89
C PHE A 81 -5.58 -5.80 12.86
N SER A 82 -5.36 -5.58 14.14
CA SER A 82 -5.24 -6.69 15.09
C SER A 82 -5.71 -6.30 16.49
N ASP A 83 -6.28 -7.29 17.18
CA ASP A 83 -6.71 -7.19 18.57
C ASP A 83 -5.66 -7.73 19.58
N LEU A 84 -4.41 -7.96 19.11
CA LEU A 84 -3.30 -8.33 19.98
C LEU A 84 -3.06 -7.29 21.09
N ALA A 85 -3.30 -6.02 20.80
CA ALA A 85 -3.42 -4.97 21.82
C ALA A 85 -4.84 -5.00 22.40
N ARG A 86 -5.13 -5.92 23.29
CA ARG A 86 -6.43 -6.21 23.95
C ARG A 86 -7.49 -5.13 23.78
N GLY A 87 -8.51 -5.40 22.94
CA GLY A 87 -9.61 -4.47 22.68
C GLY A 87 -9.25 -3.27 21.79
N ALA A 88 -8.09 -3.27 21.12
CA ALA A 88 -7.65 -2.17 20.25
C ALA A 88 -8.64 -1.90 19.11
N THR A 89 -9.14 -2.96 18.48
CA THR A 89 -10.10 -2.84 17.39
C THR A 89 -11.43 -2.28 17.85
N MET A 90 -11.94 -2.74 19.00
CA MET A 90 -13.19 -2.21 19.59
C MET A 90 -13.01 -0.74 20.01
N ARG A 91 -11.86 -0.41 20.60
CA ARG A 91 -11.55 0.97 20.98
C ARG A 91 -11.48 1.88 19.75
N PHE A 92 -10.81 1.43 18.70
CA PHE A 92 -10.73 2.15 17.43
C PHE A 92 -12.14 2.41 16.87
N ASP A 93 -13.00 1.37 16.80
CA ASP A 93 -14.39 1.50 16.36
C ASP A 93 -15.18 2.53 17.16
N SER A 94 -14.94 2.60 18.47
CA SER A 94 -15.64 3.56 19.34
C SER A 94 -15.17 5.00 19.20
N LEU A 95 -13.97 5.21 18.68
CA LEU A 95 -13.32 6.52 18.57
C LEU A 95 -13.43 7.16 17.19
N ILE A 96 -13.58 6.35 16.12
CA ILE A 96 -13.78 6.89 14.77
C ILE A 96 -15.19 7.47 14.63
N ALA A 97 -15.33 8.44 13.71
CA ALA A 97 -16.61 9.10 13.45
C ALA A 97 -17.72 8.08 13.13
N PRO A 98 -18.96 8.34 13.56
CA PRO A 98 -20.08 7.43 13.28
C PRO A 98 -20.37 7.37 11.76
N GLY A 99 -20.97 6.26 11.34
CA GLY A 99 -21.39 6.05 9.95
C GLY A 99 -20.51 5.10 9.15
N TYR A 100 -19.35 4.69 9.67
CA TYR A 100 -18.57 3.64 9.02
C TYR A 100 -19.24 2.27 9.18
N ARG A 101 -19.26 1.52 8.07
CA ARG A 101 -19.47 0.07 8.02
C ARG A 101 -18.12 -0.58 7.79
N ARG A 102 -17.94 -1.83 8.21
CA ARG A 102 -16.67 -2.52 8.01
C ARG A 102 -16.83 -3.93 7.47
N ALA A 103 -15.84 -4.36 6.68
CA ALA A 103 -15.56 -5.74 6.34
C ALA A 103 -14.18 -6.08 6.91
N VAL A 104 -14.09 -7.10 7.77
CA VAL A 104 -12.86 -7.50 8.45
C VAL A 104 -12.64 -8.99 8.23
N TYR A 105 -11.43 -9.35 7.82
CA TYR A 105 -11.04 -10.75 7.63
C TYR A 105 -9.64 -10.98 8.22
N SER A 106 -9.54 -11.97 9.09
CA SER A 106 -8.29 -12.35 9.77
C SER A 106 -7.56 -13.43 8.99
N ARG A 107 -6.24 -13.39 9.05
CA ARG A 107 -5.36 -14.44 8.52
C ARG A 107 -5.53 -15.78 9.24
N ASP A 108 -5.94 -15.75 10.49
CA ASP A 108 -6.06 -16.93 11.36
C ASP A 108 -7.47 -17.53 11.38
N GLY A 109 -8.38 -17.05 10.52
CA GLY A 109 -9.77 -17.50 10.46
C GLY A 109 -10.75 -16.51 11.05
N GLU A 110 -11.75 -16.96 11.79
CA GLU A 110 -12.78 -16.09 12.36
C GLU A 110 -12.26 -15.25 13.52
N GLY A 111 -12.52 -13.95 13.47
CA GLY A 111 -12.23 -13.00 14.55
C GLY A 111 -11.02 -12.10 14.29
N THR A 112 -10.73 -11.23 15.25
CA THR A 112 -9.62 -10.25 15.21
C THR A 112 -8.45 -10.68 16.10
N ALA A 113 -8.40 -11.92 16.54
CA ALA A 113 -7.34 -12.42 17.43
C ALA A 113 -5.96 -12.45 16.76
N GLY A 114 -5.93 -12.56 15.43
CA GLY A 114 -4.72 -12.50 14.62
C GLY A 114 -4.58 -11.19 13.84
N VAL A 115 -3.64 -11.18 12.92
CA VAL A 115 -3.44 -10.06 12.00
C VAL A 115 -4.53 -10.09 10.93
N ALA A 116 -5.32 -9.04 10.82
CA ALA A 116 -6.44 -8.94 9.89
C ALA A 116 -6.24 -7.80 8.89
N LEU A 117 -7.11 -7.79 7.88
CA LEU A 117 -7.34 -6.70 6.95
C LEU A 117 -8.74 -6.16 7.17
N ALA A 118 -8.89 -4.86 7.09
CA ALA A 118 -10.18 -4.20 7.28
C ALA A 118 -10.45 -3.16 6.19
N VAL A 119 -11.67 -3.16 5.67
CA VAL A 119 -12.21 -2.08 4.84
C VAL A 119 -13.32 -1.40 5.63
N TYR A 120 -13.10 -0.15 6.01
CA TYR A 120 -14.12 0.73 6.57
C TYR A 120 -14.68 1.62 5.46
N SER A 121 -15.98 1.82 5.45
CA SER A 121 -16.63 2.65 4.45
C SER A 121 -17.84 3.39 5.00
N LYS A 122 -17.97 4.67 4.66
CA LYS A 122 -19.20 5.44 4.84
C LYS A 122 -20.24 5.06 3.79
N LEU A 123 -19.79 4.54 2.64
CA LEU A 123 -20.64 3.99 1.60
C LEU A 123 -21.23 2.65 2.06
N ARG A 124 -22.39 2.31 1.50
CA ARG A 124 -23.03 1.02 1.81
C ARG A 124 -22.20 -0.13 1.23
N ILE A 125 -21.77 -1.06 2.08
CA ILE A 125 -21.19 -2.33 1.67
C ILE A 125 -22.32 -3.24 1.18
N LEU A 126 -22.20 -3.70 -0.07
CA LEU A 126 -23.16 -4.60 -0.74
C LEU A 126 -22.76 -6.06 -0.53
N ALA A 127 -21.46 -6.33 -0.67
CA ALA A 127 -20.85 -7.63 -0.48
C ALA A 127 -19.39 -7.45 -0.06
N SER A 128 -18.80 -8.46 0.54
CA SER A 128 -17.38 -8.50 0.88
C SER A 128 -16.88 -9.92 0.96
N GLY A 129 -15.56 -10.10 0.86
CA GLY A 129 -14.93 -11.40 0.99
C GLY A 129 -13.42 -11.27 1.14
N ALA A 130 -12.78 -12.38 1.52
CA ALA A 130 -11.34 -12.51 1.55
C ALA A 130 -10.83 -13.17 0.27
N VAL A 131 -9.57 -12.90 -0.05
CA VAL A 131 -8.80 -13.61 -1.07
C VAL A 131 -7.69 -14.37 -0.35
N ASP A 132 -7.79 -15.68 -0.38
CA ASP A 132 -6.76 -16.57 0.11
C ASP A 132 -5.87 -16.99 -1.07
N CYS A 133 -4.59 -16.70 -0.98
CA CYS A 133 -3.60 -17.14 -1.96
C CYS A 133 -2.77 -18.30 -1.39
N VAL A 134 -3.47 -19.33 -0.92
CA VAL A 134 -2.86 -20.52 -0.34
C VAL A 134 -2.31 -21.42 -1.45
N ASN A 135 -1.03 -21.77 -1.33
CA ASN A 135 -0.38 -22.77 -2.17
C ASN A 135 0.64 -23.57 -1.33
N ASP A 136 1.36 -24.49 -1.95
CA ASP A 136 2.35 -25.36 -1.28
C ASP A 136 3.51 -24.57 -0.62
N VAL A 137 3.73 -23.34 -1.05
CA VAL A 137 4.79 -22.45 -0.55
C VAL A 137 4.27 -21.43 0.46
N ASP A 138 3.02 -21.00 0.29
CA ASP A 138 2.40 -19.96 1.12
C ASP A 138 1.01 -20.41 1.58
N THR A 139 0.87 -20.55 2.89
CA THR A 139 -0.40 -20.87 3.56
C THR A 139 -1.10 -19.63 4.11
N THR A 140 -0.66 -18.44 3.71
CA THR A 140 -1.23 -17.16 4.20
C THR A 140 -2.65 -17.00 3.71
N ARG A 141 -3.60 -16.96 4.63
CA ARG A 141 -5.00 -16.60 4.39
C ARG A 141 -5.17 -15.08 4.39
N ALA A 142 -6.28 -14.63 3.80
CA ALA A 142 -6.63 -13.22 3.73
C ALA A 142 -5.47 -12.33 3.24
N THR A 143 -4.88 -12.70 2.10
CA THR A 143 -3.87 -11.87 1.41
C THR A 143 -4.46 -10.54 0.98
N ALA A 144 -5.74 -10.53 0.65
CA ALA A 144 -6.54 -9.34 0.37
C ALA A 144 -7.96 -9.50 0.91
N VAL A 145 -8.58 -8.37 1.19
CA VAL A 145 -10.02 -8.25 1.46
C VAL A 145 -10.63 -7.38 0.38
N TRP A 146 -11.76 -7.80 -0.17
CA TRP A 146 -12.51 -6.96 -1.08
C TRP A 146 -13.87 -6.59 -0.49
N ALA A 147 -14.34 -5.40 -0.87
CA ALA A 147 -15.67 -4.94 -0.56
C ALA A 147 -16.31 -4.26 -1.78
N ASP A 148 -17.53 -4.65 -2.10
CA ASP A 148 -18.37 -3.98 -3.08
C ASP A 148 -19.14 -2.86 -2.41
N LEU A 149 -18.90 -1.65 -2.84
CA LEU A 149 -19.47 -0.44 -2.27
C LEU A 149 -20.46 0.20 -3.25
N ARG A 150 -21.59 0.66 -2.74
CA ARG A 150 -22.54 1.47 -3.51
C ARG A 150 -22.03 2.88 -3.65
N LEU A 151 -21.69 3.29 -4.87
CA LEU A 151 -21.35 4.66 -5.22
C LEU A 151 -22.39 5.17 -6.22
N ASP A 152 -23.26 6.07 -5.80
CA ASP A 152 -24.44 6.51 -6.55
C ASP A 152 -25.29 5.30 -7.01
N ARG A 153 -25.38 5.08 -8.32
CA ARG A 153 -26.11 3.98 -8.94
C ARG A 153 -25.22 2.78 -9.25
N ASP A 154 -23.90 2.96 -9.14
CA ASP A 154 -22.90 1.98 -9.55
C ASP A 154 -22.35 1.19 -8.34
N THR A 155 -21.58 0.18 -8.65
CA THR A 155 -20.81 -0.59 -7.69
C THR A 155 -19.32 -0.35 -7.93
N VAL A 156 -18.60 -0.05 -6.86
CA VAL A 156 -17.14 0.06 -6.86
C VAL A 156 -16.58 -1.06 -5.99
N ARG A 157 -15.63 -1.84 -6.52
CA ARG A 157 -14.91 -2.85 -5.74
C ARG A 157 -13.61 -2.28 -5.22
N VAL A 158 -13.48 -2.33 -3.90
CA VAL A 158 -12.26 -1.95 -3.18
C VAL A 158 -11.52 -3.23 -2.79
N PHE A 159 -10.21 -3.29 -3.06
CA PHE A 159 -9.32 -4.32 -2.57
C PHE A 159 -8.34 -3.70 -1.58
N CYS A 160 -8.32 -4.19 -0.36
CA CYS A 160 -7.31 -3.90 0.66
C CYS A 160 -6.34 -5.08 0.72
N ASN A 161 -5.07 -4.83 0.44
CA ASN A 161 -4.08 -5.88 0.23
C ASN A 161 -2.96 -5.76 1.26
N HIS A 162 -2.51 -6.90 1.78
CA HIS A 162 -1.25 -6.98 2.52
C HIS A 162 -0.48 -8.20 2.05
N LEU A 163 0.43 -7.99 1.12
CA LEU A 163 1.20 -9.07 0.51
C LEU A 163 2.33 -9.54 1.43
N ARG A 164 2.92 -10.67 1.08
CA ARG A 164 4.00 -11.28 1.86
C ARG A 164 5.13 -10.31 2.13
N SER A 165 5.44 -10.09 3.42
CA SER A 165 6.54 -9.23 3.84
C SER A 165 7.90 -9.78 3.40
N THR A 166 8.86 -8.89 3.17
CA THR A 166 10.26 -9.24 2.92
C THR A 166 10.94 -9.84 4.14
N HIS A 167 10.38 -9.61 5.34
CA HIS A 167 10.95 -10.01 6.63
C HIS A 167 12.40 -9.57 6.84
N ILE A 168 12.73 -8.35 6.38
CA ILE A 168 14.02 -7.72 6.68
C ILE A 168 13.91 -7.11 8.08
N LYS A 169 14.80 -7.57 8.98
CA LYS A 169 14.87 -7.08 10.36
C LYS A 169 15.66 -5.77 10.42
N SER A 170 15.44 -4.95 11.45
CA SER A 170 16.23 -3.74 11.70
C SER A 170 17.73 -4.00 11.72
N SER A 171 18.14 -5.13 12.35
CA SER A 171 19.54 -5.57 12.37
C SER A 171 20.11 -5.97 11.00
N ASP A 172 19.26 -6.34 10.04
CA ASP A 172 19.67 -6.62 8.66
C ASP A 172 19.82 -5.33 7.89
N SER A 173 18.90 -4.37 8.12
CA SER A 173 18.99 -3.02 7.57
C SER A 173 20.30 -2.35 7.99
N ASP A 174 20.60 -2.34 9.29
CA ASP A 174 21.85 -1.79 9.82
C ASP A 174 23.09 -2.46 9.23
N TYR A 175 23.03 -3.78 9.07
CA TYR A 175 24.11 -4.55 8.47
C TYR A 175 24.37 -4.19 7.01
N LEU A 176 23.31 -4.05 6.21
CA LEU A 176 23.40 -3.71 4.79
C LEU A 176 23.81 -2.25 4.58
N MET A 177 23.22 -1.32 5.32
CA MET A 177 23.44 0.11 5.15
C MET A 177 24.82 0.57 5.68
N ASN A 178 25.36 -0.09 6.71
CA ASN A 178 26.70 0.19 7.22
C ASN A 178 27.81 -0.58 6.46
N TYR A 179 27.48 -1.20 5.33
CA TYR A 179 28.42 -1.96 4.49
C TYR A 179 29.24 -3.02 5.24
N ARG A 180 28.72 -3.54 6.37
CA ARG A 180 29.40 -4.54 7.20
C ARG A 180 29.70 -5.82 6.43
N PHE A 181 28.93 -6.12 5.38
CA PHE A 181 29.15 -7.25 4.49
C PHE A 181 30.49 -7.16 3.71
N LEU A 182 31.14 -5.99 3.64
CA LEU A 182 32.42 -5.80 2.98
C LEU A 182 33.63 -6.01 3.93
N THR A 183 33.41 -5.94 5.24
CA THR A 183 34.50 -5.84 6.24
C THR A 183 34.56 -7.02 7.23
N ASP A 184 33.49 -7.80 7.36
CA ASP A 184 33.37 -8.85 8.35
C ASP A 184 33.47 -10.25 7.69
N THR A 185 34.39 -11.11 8.16
CA THR A 185 34.56 -12.48 7.66
C THR A 185 33.37 -13.39 7.99
N ALA A 186 32.64 -13.13 9.08
CA ALA A 186 31.39 -13.81 9.45
C ALA A 186 30.19 -13.32 8.60
N SER A 187 30.41 -12.36 7.71
CA SER A 187 29.37 -11.66 6.98
C SER A 187 28.73 -12.46 5.85
N HIS A 188 29.43 -13.45 5.31
CA HIS A 188 28.92 -14.25 4.19
C HIS A 188 27.67 -15.05 4.58
N GLU A 189 27.65 -15.67 5.77
CA GLU A 189 26.49 -16.44 6.23
C GLU A 189 25.28 -15.53 6.49
N LYS A 190 25.51 -14.35 7.08
CA LYS A 190 24.43 -13.36 7.33
C LYS A 190 23.88 -12.81 6.01
N LEU A 191 24.73 -12.45 5.09
CA LEU A 191 24.31 -11.98 3.76
C LEU A 191 23.54 -13.07 3.02
N HIS A 192 24.03 -14.30 3.02
CA HIS A 192 23.36 -15.45 2.41
C HIS A 192 21.97 -15.69 3.05
N SER A 193 21.86 -15.60 4.37
CA SER A 193 20.58 -15.71 5.08
C SER A 193 19.60 -14.61 4.68
N ILE A 194 20.06 -13.35 4.58
CA ILE A 194 19.23 -12.23 4.12
C ILE A 194 18.75 -12.46 2.69
N LEU A 195 19.65 -12.81 1.77
CA LEU A 195 19.33 -13.05 0.36
C LEU A 195 18.37 -14.24 0.19
N SER A 196 18.55 -15.31 0.96
CA SER A 196 17.67 -16.47 0.94
C SER A 196 16.26 -16.12 1.40
N ARG A 197 16.11 -15.31 2.44
CA ARG A 197 14.79 -14.82 2.91
C ARG A 197 14.14 -13.91 1.89
N LEU A 198 14.90 -12.98 1.32
CA LEU A 198 14.42 -12.10 0.26
C LEU A 198 13.90 -12.90 -0.93
N ARG A 199 14.70 -13.87 -1.39
CA ARG A 199 14.31 -14.76 -2.50
C ARG A 199 13.04 -15.53 -2.18
N TYR A 200 12.98 -16.20 -1.04
CA TYR A 200 11.82 -17.00 -0.62
C TYR A 200 10.56 -16.14 -0.55
N ASN A 201 10.61 -15.00 0.12
CA ASN A 201 9.46 -14.12 0.27
C ASN A 201 9.04 -13.46 -1.06
N SER A 202 9.99 -13.14 -1.95
CA SER A 202 9.66 -12.64 -3.29
C SER A 202 8.97 -13.69 -4.16
N ILE A 203 9.38 -14.95 -4.10
CA ILE A 203 8.72 -16.05 -4.81
C ILE A 203 7.31 -16.27 -4.25
N SER A 204 7.15 -16.36 -2.93
CA SER A 204 5.84 -16.50 -2.30
C SER A 204 4.91 -15.34 -2.68
N ARG A 205 5.41 -14.10 -2.62
CA ARG A 205 4.65 -12.90 -3.03
C ARG A 205 4.26 -12.92 -4.50
N SER A 206 5.13 -13.42 -5.41
CA SER A 206 4.79 -13.51 -6.83
C SER A 206 3.59 -14.43 -7.06
N HIS A 207 3.48 -15.55 -6.36
CA HIS A 207 2.30 -16.43 -6.44
C HIS A 207 1.01 -15.74 -5.94
N GLN A 208 1.12 -14.97 -4.84
CA GLN A 208 -0.02 -14.19 -4.35
C GLN A 208 -0.49 -13.19 -5.42
N VAL A 209 0.45 -12.49 -6.04
CA VAL A 209 0.17 -11.47 -7.06
C VAL A 209 -0.38 -12.06 -8.34
N ASP A 210 0.11 -13.22 -8.77
CA ASP A 210 -0.41 -13.91 -9.95
C ASP A 210 -1.91 -14.21 -9.81
N SER A 211 -2.33 -14.74 -8.65
CA SER A 211 -3.73 -15.04 -8.37
C SER A 211 -4.58 -13.77 -8.20
N LEU A 212 -4.08 -12.83 -7.39
CA LEU A 212 -4.80 -11.61 -7.05
C LEU A 212 -5.00 -10.69 -8.26
N SER A 213 -3.97 -10.51 -9.09
CA SER A 213 -4.06 -9.66 -10.29
C SER A 213 -5.08 -10.19 -11.31
N GLN A 214 -5.24 -11.51 -11.43
CA GLN A 214 -6.27 -12.12 -12.28
C GLN A 214 -7.68 -11.81 -11.74
N LEU A 215 -7.87 -11.93 -10.43
CA LEU A 215 -9.14 -11.60 -9.78
C LEU A 215 -9.49 -10.12 -9.94
N ILE A 216 -8.51 -9.23 -9.75
CA ILE A 216 -8.67 -7.79 -9.96
C ILE A 216 -9.05 -7.50 -11.40
N ALA A 217 -8.37 -8.11 -12.37
CA ALA A 217 -8.65 -7.92 -13.80
C ALA A 217 -10.02 -8.44 -14.22
N ALA A 218 -10.48 -9.54 -13.62
CA ALA A 218 -11.80 -10.15 -13.90
C ALA A 218 -12.97 -9.40 -13.26
N THR A 219 -12.71 -8.43 -12.40
CA THR A 219 -13.75 -7.64 -11.70
C THR A 219 -14.50 -6.74 -12.69
N PRO A 220 -15.85 -6.87 -12.80
CA PRO A 220 -16.63 -6.09 -13.77
C PRO A 220 -16.90 -4.65 -13.32
N HIS A 221 -16.61 -4.32 -12.08
CA HIS A 221 -16.87 -3.03 -11.47
C HIS A 221 -15.68 -2.07 -11.59
N ALA A 222 -15.90 -0.78 -11.42
CA ALA A 222 -14.85 0.18 -11.14
C ALA A 222 -14.03 -0.29 -9.92
N ARG A 223 -12.71 -0.12 -9.95
CA ARG A 223 -11.78 -0.74 -8.99
C ARG A 223 -10.92 0.29 -8.29
N ILE A 224 -10.78 0.09 -6.98
CA ILE A 224 -9.78 0.74 -6.13
C ILE A 224 -8.96 -0.38 -5.50
N VAL A 225 -7.67 -0.42 -5.77
CA VAL A 225 -6.75 -1.44 -5.28
C VAL A 225 -5.70 -0.75 -4.42
N CYS A 226 -5.69 -0.99 -3.13
CA CYS A 226 -4.80 -0.30 -2.21
C CYS A 226 -4.23 -1.24 -1.14
N GLY A 227 -3.23 -0.74 -0.44
CA GLY A 227 -2.59 -1.41 0.69
C GLY A 227 -1.10 -1.61 0.54
N ASP A 228 -0.55 -2.37 1.46
CA ASP A 228 0.86 -2.71 1.54
C ASP A 228 1.21 -3.87 0.60
N PHE A 229 1.91 -3.55 -0.49
CA PHE A 229 2.37 -4.57 -1.45
C PHE A 229 3.70 -5.20 -1.03
N ASN A 230 4.34 -4.67 0.03
CA ASN A 230 5.64 -5.13 0.52
C ASN A 230 6.74 -5.19 -0.55
N ASP A 231 6.60 -4.38 -1.61
CA ASP A 231 7.52 -4.35 -2.74
C ASP A 231 7.56 -2.98 -3.41
N THR A 232 8.67 -2.67 -4.05
CA THR A 232 8.92 -1.36 -4.64
C THR A 232 8.40 -1.23 -6.08
N PRO A 233 8.29 -0.01 -6.65
CA PRO A 233 7.72 0.21 -7.99
C PRO A 233 8.48 -0.44 -9.16
N LEU A 234 9.72 -0.94 -8.96
CA LEU A 234 10.46 -1.67 -9.99
C LEU A 234 10.20 -3.18 -9.99
N SER A 235 9.43 -3.67 -9.01
CA SER A 235 9.22 -5.10 -8.79
C SER A 235 8.26 -5.75 -9.79
N TYR A 236 8.28 -7.07 -9.82
CA TYR A 236 7.28 -7.90 -10.48
C TYR A 236 5.89 -7.64 -9.90
N THR A 237 5.80 -7.56 -8.56
CA THR A 237 4.60 -7.29 -7.78
C THR A 237 3.89 -6.04 -8.28
N TYR A 238 4.57 -4.90 -8.24
CA TYR A 238 3.98 -3.63 -8.66
C TYR A 238 3.57 -3.66 -10.14
N ARG A 239 4.42 -4.19 -11.02
CA ARG A 239 4.12 -4.27 -12.46
C ARG A 239 2.85 -5.04 -12.75
N LEU A 240 2.60 -6.13 -12.01
CA LEU A 240 1.45 -6.98 -12.25
C LEU A 240 0.18 -6.38 -11.62
N MET A 241 0.27 -5.91 -10.38
CA MET A 241 -0.84 -5.29 -9.65
C MET A 241 -1.32 -3.98 -10.29
N SER A 242 -0.41 -3.20 -10.91
CA SER A 242 -0.77 -1.94 -11.59
C SER A 242 -1.25 -2.10 -13.03
N ARG A 243 -1.33 -3.33 -13.54
CA ARG A 243 -1.74 -3.56 -14.94
C ARG A 243 -3.19 -3.14 -15.18
N GLY A 244 -3.40 -2.17 -16.09
CA GLY A 244 -4.73 -1.63 -16.40
C GLY A 244 -5.31 -0.78 -15.27
N LEU A 245 -4.45 -0.23 -14.41
CA LEU A 245 -4.81 0.70 -13.34
C LEU A 245 -3.89 1.91 -13.37
N GLN A 246 -4.40 3.05 -12.93
CA GLN A 246 -3.67 4.29 -12.71
C GLN A 246 -3.06 4.26 -11.31
N ASP A 247 -1.77 4.54 -11.17
CA ASP A 247 -1.11 4.74 -9.86
C ASP A 247 -1.32 6.19 -9.41
N ALA A 248 -2.00 6.39 -8.29
CA ALA A 248 -2.35 7.71 -7.79
C ALA A 248 -1.12 8.61 -7.57
N PHE A 249 0.03 8.05 -7.15
CA PHE A 249 1.28 8.80 -7.07
C PHE A 249 1.73 9.29 -8.45
N ARG A 250 1.70 8.42 -9.45
CA ARG A 250 2.13 8.79 -10.80
C ARG A 250 1.23 9.85 -11.43
N GLU A 251 -0.04 9.87 -11.06
CA GLU A 251 -1.00 10.87 -11.54
C GLU A 251 -0.81 12.22 -10.83
N LYS A 252 -0.83 12.25 -9.50
CA LYS A 252 -0.90 13.50 -8.71
C LYS A 252 0.13 13.61 -7.59
N GLY A 253 1.08 12.68 -7.48
CA GLY A 253 2.17 12.79 -6.52
C GLY A 253 3.13 13.92 -6.85
N ARG A 254 3.96 14.30 -5.87
CA ARG A 254 5.00 15.34 -6.01
C ARG A 254 6.27 14.89 -5.33
N GLY A 255 7.42 15.22 -5.93
CA GLY A 255 8.71 14.88 -5.39
C GLY A 255 8.92 13.38 -5.22
N PHE A 256 9.64 13.01 -4.19
CA PHE A 256 9.93 11.62 -3.84
C PHE A 256 8.85 11.07 -2.92
N SER A 257 8.25 9.93 -3.29
CA SER A 257 7.27 9.25 -2.45
C SER A 257 7.91 8.10 -1.69
N HIS A 258 7.68 8.08 -0.39
CA HIS A 258 8.05 7.01 0.52
C HIS A 258 6.90 6.77 1.48
N THR A 259 6.63 5.52 1.78
CA THR A 259 5.53 5.13 2.66
C THR A 259 5.99 4.28 3.83
N TYR A 260 7.19 3.69 3.75
CA TYR A 260 7.79 2.88 4.80
C TYR A 260 8.94 3.62 5.50
N ARG A 261 8.88 3.74 6.81
CA ARG A 261 9.84 4.48 7.66
C ARG A 261 11.17 3.74 7.87
N GLY A 262 11.19 2.43 7.63
CA GLY A 262 12.44 1.66 7.61
C GLY A 262 13.35 2.02 6.44
N PHE A 263 14.59 1.54 6.43
CA PHE A 263 15.57 1.82 5.39
C PHE A 263 15.73 3.33 5.08
N TYR A 264 15.86 4.14 6.14
CA TYR A 264 16.00 5.60 6.03
C TYR A 264 14.83 6.28 5.29
N ASN A 265 13.63 5.71 5.41
CA ASN A 265 12.43 6.30 4.82
C ASN A 265 12.53 6.47 3.30
N THR A 266 13.01 5.43 2.60
CA THR A 266 13.28 5.51 1.16
C THR A 266 12.34 4.67 0.30
N PHE A 267 11.55 3.78 0.89
CA PHE A 267 10.73 2.84 0.13
C PHE A 267 9.26 3.28 0.06
N ARG A 268 8.72 3.26 -1.15
CA ARG A 268 7.29 3.30 -1.41
C ARG A 268 6.81 1.87 -1.65
N ILE A 269 6.08 1.30 -0.70
CA ILE A 269 5.56 -0.06 -0.73
C ILE A 269 4.05 -0.12 -0.54
N ASP A 270 3.44 1.00 -0.14
CA ASP A 270 1.99 1.17 -0.03
C ASP A 270 1.48 1.95 -1.23
N TYR A 271 0.36 1.52 -1.78
CA TYR A 271 -0.18 2.03 -3.04
C TYR A 271 -1.68 2.27 -2.97
N VAL A 272 -2.14 3.20 -3.79
CA VAL A 272 -3.54 3.34 -4.21
C VAL A 272 -3.55 3.37 -5.74
N LEU A 273 -4.14 2.34 -6.32
CA LEU A 273 -4.29 2.14 -7.76
C LEU A 273 -5.78 2.16 -8.09
N VAL A 274 -6.16 2.80 -9.19
CA VAL A 274 -7.57 2.95 -9.57
C VAL A 274 -7.80 2.64 -11.04
N SER A 275 -8.97 2.12 -11.38
CA SER A 275 -9.37 1.93 -12.78
C SER A 275 -9.66 3.28 -13.46
N ASP A 276 -9.71 3.28 -14.79
CA ASP A 276 -9.96 4.48 -15.59
C ASP A 276 -11.33 5.15 -15.34
N ASP A 277 -12.18 4.50 -14.54
CA ASP A 277 -13.45 5.06 -14.07
C ASP A 277 -13.25 6.22 -13.09
N PHE A 278 -12.02 6.39 -12.57
CA PHE A 278 -11.67 7.44 -11.64
C PHE A 278 -10.67 8.43 -12.25
N GLU A 279 -10.84 9.70 -11.93
CA GLU A 279 -9.83 10.73 -12.04
C GLU A 279 -9.15 10.92 -10.67
N VAL A 280 -7.83 10.81 -10.61
CA VAL A 280 -7.10 11.14 -9.39
C VAL A 280 -7.01 12.66 -9.27
N LEU A 281 -7.54 13.24 -8.20
CA LEU A 281 -7.54 14.68 -7.96
C LEU A 281 -6.32 15.10 -7.11
N SER A 282 -5.97 14.29 -6.09
CA SER A 282 -4.80 14.54 -5.25
C SER A 282 -4.23 13.24 -4.69
N TYR A 283 -2.94 13.28 -4.35
CA TYR A 283 -2.19 12.23 -3.67
C TYR A 283 -1.37 12.86 -2.56
N GLU A 284 -1.43 12.30 -1.36
CA GLU A 284 -0.72 12.76 -0.18
C GLU A 284 -0.22 11.56 0.64
N VAL A 285 0.98 11.68 1.17
CA VAL A 285 1.53 10.75 2.17
C VAL A 285 1.81 11.56 3.43
N PRO A 286 0.84 11.65 4.35
CA PRO A 286 1.02 12.38 5.61
C PRO A 286 2.12 11.76 6.46
N SER A 287 3.06 12.56 6.92
CA SER A 287 4.10 12.10 7.83
C SER A 287 3.52 11.92 9.22
N VAL A 288 3.49 10.69 9.70
CA VAL A 288 2.99 10.29 11.02
C VAL A 288 3.95 9.31 11.69
N GLU A 289 3.84 9.18 13.02
CA GLU A 289 4.71 8.32 13.84
C GLU A 289 3.93 7.19 14.54
N PHE A 290 2.69 6.93 14.13
CA PHE A 290 1.82 5.95 14.77
C PHE A 290 2.10 4.52 14.32
N SER A 291 2.86 4.35 13.23
CA SER A 291 3.25 3.08 12.64
C SER A 291 4.65 3.23 12.02
N ASP A 292 5.24 2.14 11.61
CA ASP A 292 6.42 2.14 10.72
C ASP A 292 6.07 2.39 9.26
N HIS A 293 4.79 2.57 8.95
CA HIS A 293 4.30 3.06 7.65
C HIS A 293 3.69 4.46 7.78
N HIS A 294 3.69 5.19 6.67
CA HIS A 294 2.90 6.41 6.48
C HIS A 294 1.64 6.08 5.70
N PRO A 295 0.48 6.65 6.05
CA PRO A 295 -0.75 6.44 5.29
C PRO A 295 -0.67 7.06 3.90
N VAL A 296 -1.33 6.44 2.93
CA VAL A 296 -1.56 7.02 1.61
C VAL A 296 -2.98 7.55 1.57
N PHE A 297 -3.14 8.85 1.30
CA PHE A 297 -4.43 9.52 1.19
C PHE A 297 -4.64 10.09 -0.20
N VAL A 298 -5.78 9.76 -0.81
CA VAL A 298 -6.10 10.11 -2.20
C VAL A 298 -7.50 10.67 -2.29
N ARG A 299 -7.69 11.69 -3.11
CA ARG A 299 -9.01 12.16 -3.53
C ARG A 299 -9.26 11.75 -4.97
N LEU A 300 -10.42 11.16 -5.19
CA LEU A 300 -10.83 10.62 -6.48
C LEU A 300 -12.14 11.26 -6.92
N LYS A 301 -12.28 11.50 -8.21
CA LYS A 301 -13.56 11.82 -8.83
C LYS A 301 -14.03 10.62 -9.63
N TYR A 302 -15.23 10.16 -9.34
CA TYR A 302 -15.84 9.07 -10.10
C TYR A 302 -16.51 9.61 -11.36
N ASN A 303 -16.18 9.02 -12.50
CA ASN A 303 -16.73 9.38 -13.80
C ASN A 303 -17.82 8.37 -14.16
N SER A 304 -19.06 8.63 -13.73
CA SER A 304 -20.22 7.74 -13.91
C SER A 304 -20.70 7.56 -15.37
N GLN A 305 -19.93 8.00 -16.36
CA GLN A 305 -20.33 7.97 -17.77
C GLN A 305 -19.37 7.12 -18.61
N ARG A 306 -19.37 5.82 -18.37
CA ARG A 306 -19.09 4.87 -19.45
C ARG A 306 -20.30 3.95 -19.56
N GLN A 307 -21.31 4.43 -20.31
CA GLN A 307 -22.32 3.58 -20.92
C GLN A 307 -21.70 2.80 -22.05
#